data_b8ad05c647ec4e3d134092a0b64f9889
#
_entry.id   b8ad05c647ec4e3d134092a0b64f9889
#
_cell.length_a   1.000
_cell.length_b   1.000
_cell.length_c   1.000
_cell.angle_alpha   90.00
_cell.angle_beta   90.00
_cell.angle_gamma   90.00
#
_symmetry.space_group_name_H-M   'P 1'
#
loop_
_entity.id
_entity.type
_entity.pdbx_description
1 polymer ?
#
loop_
_entity_poly.entity_id
_entity_poly.type
_entity_poly.pdbx_seq_one_letter_code
_entity_poly.pdbx_strand_id
1 'polypeptide(L)'
;NEENKCQFGALDIDIYDLNHNELQDKIQRMKLPLVHCRSKSGGAHLYLFMKEWEQAADIRDYLTEMSIAIGYSGCEVFPKQDTIIAERGDVGNFINMPYFNAELPQRYAFNEKCEAMELDEFLDAVDKARVSLSDLEAMRLSKPRKYFTDGPPCLEHLFAEGPISEFRNNTFFNVARYCKMKSPDDWQQEFEGYNRTLSSPPLPSSEIVNLSKQHEKKEYLYTCKEEPMRSYCDPAICATRKHGIGSDGPDSVSVGGLTIMLSEPRLFFMDVDGDRIQLSTEQLQNQTLFQRACMDQKN
;
A
#
# COMPACT_ATOMS: atom_id res chain seq x y z
N ASN A 1 -25.77 0.55 1.72
CA ASN A 1 -27.19 0.48 1.36
C ASN A 1 -27.35 -0.12 -0.05
N GLU A 2 -28.59 -0.24 -0.52
CA GLU A 2 -28.93 -0.81 -1.84
C GLU A 2 -28.37 -0.02 -3.04
N GLU A 3 -28.03 1.24 -2.85
CA GLU A 3 -27.39 2.10 -3.85
C GLU A 3 -25.84 1.98 -3.84
N ASN A 4 -25.30 1.01 -3.13
CA ASN A 4 -23.86 0.82 -2.93
C ASN A 4 -23.18 2.02 -2.25
N LYS A 5 -23.89 2.71 -1.37
CA LYS A 5 -23.40 3.84 -0.59
C LYS A 5 -23.22 3.48 0.87
N CYS A 6 -22.28 4.13 1.52
CA CYS A 6 -22.02 4.03 2.97
C CYS A 6 -21.71 5.41 3.56
N GLN A 7 -21.91 5.54 4.88
CA GLN A 7 -21.61 6.77 5.63
C GLN A 7 -20.31 6.64 6.45
N PHE A 8 -19.69 5.48 6.41
CA PHE A 8 -18.37 5.27 7.00
C PHE A 8 -17.63 4.16 6.28
N GLY A 9 -16.33 4.19 6.41
CA GLY A 9 -15.46 3.08 6.08
C GLY A 9 -14.42 2.90 7.19
N ALA A 10 -13.61 1.87 7.09
CA ALA A 10 -12.58 1.61 8.09
C ALA A 10 -11.38 0.87 7.51
N LEU A 11 -10.23 1.09 8.14
CA LEU A 11 -9.03 0.26 8.00
C LEU A 11 -8.96 -0.68 9.20
N ASP A 12 -8.68 -1.95 8.96
CA ASP A 12 -8.45 -2.95 10.01
C ASP A 12 -6.97 -3.35 10.01
N ILE A 13 -6.23 -2.84 11.01
CA ILE A 13 -4.81 -3.08 11.20
C ILE A 13 -4.66 -4.18 12.24
N ASP A 14 -4.52 -5.42 11.78
CA ASP A 14 -4.42 -6.61 12.63
C ASP A 14 -2.95 -6.91 13.00
N ILE A 15 -2.36 -6.05 13.82
CA ILE A 15 -1.02 -6.17 14.37
C ILE A 15 -1.13 -6.20 15.89
N TYR A 16 -0.77 -7.33 16.52
CA TYR A 16 -0.95 -7.53 17.96
C TYR A 16 -0.13 -6.60 18.86
N ASP A 17 1.09 -6.26 18.46
CA ASP A 17 2.01 -5.37 19.20
C ASP A 17 2.06 -3.97 18.56
N LEU A 18 0.91 -3.47 18.13
CA LEU A 18 0.80 -2.16 17.48
C LEU A 18 1.18 -1.03 18.43
N ASN A 19 2.09 -0.15 18.00
CA ASN A 19 2.39 1.08 18.70
C ASN A 19 1.32 2.14 18.40
N HIS A 20 0.29 2.18 19.25
CA HIS A 20 -0.84 3.11 19.09
C HIS A 20 -0.42 4.59 19.17
N ASN A 21 0.61 4.95 19.95
CA ASN A 21 1.10 6.33 20.01
C ASN A 21 1.70 6.75 18.67
N GLU A 22 2.54 5.92 18.09
CA GLU A 22 3.13 6.21 16.77
C GLU A 22 2.08 6.33 15.67
N LEU A 23 1.08 5.46 15.70
CA LEU A 23 -0.03 5.51 14.74
C LEU A 23 -0.86 6.79 14.93
N GLN A 24 -1.16 7.17 16.18
CA GLN A 24 -1.89 8.40 16.49
C GLN A 24 -1.11 9.65 16.05
N ASP A 25 0.20 9.68 16.29
CA ASP A 25 1.07 10.77 15.84
C ASP A 25 1.09 10.89 14.30
N LYS A 26 1.11 9.78 13.57
CA LYS A 26 1.01 9.79 12.09
C LYS A 26 -0.31 10.37 11.62
N ILE A 27 -1.44 9.91 12.19
CA ILE A 27 -2.78 10.41 11.85
C ILE A 27 -2.87 11.92 12.06
N GLN A 28 -2.40 12.40 13.21
CA GLN A 28 -2.44 13.84 13.57
C GLN A 28 -1.52 14.68 12.68
N ARG A 29 -0.27 14.25 12.49
CA ARG A 29 0.71 14.97 11.67
C ARG A 29 0.23 15.14 10.22
N MET A 30 -0.42 14.11 9.69
CA MET A 30 -0.98 14.13 8.33
C MET A 30 -2.38 14.74 8.27
N LYS A 31 -2.95 15.11 9.44
CA LYS A 31 -4.31 15.66 9.56
C LYS A 31 -5.38 14.79 8.91
N LEU A 32 -5.23 13.46 9.01
CA LEU A 32 -6.19 12.53 8.44
C LEU A 32 -7.47 12.52 9.28
N PRO A 33 -8.66 12.52 8.65
CA PRO A 33 -9.94 12.52 9.35
C PRO A 33 -10.32 11.12 9.83
N LEU A 34 -9.38 10.44 10.47
CA LEU A 34 -9.53 9.07 10.93
C LEU A 34 -9.72 9.02 12.45
N VAL A 35 -10.79 8.39 12.90
CA VAL A 35 -11.01 8.11 14.33
C VAL A 35 -10.31 6.79 14.67
N HIS A 36 -9.28 6.87 15.49
CA HIS A 36 -8.45 5.75 15.90
C HIS A 36 -9.09 4.97 17.05
N CYS A 37 -9.39 3.71 16.83
CA CYS A 37 -9.95 2.81 17.84
C CYS A 37 -9.06 1.57 18.02
N ARG A 38 -8.96 1.12 19.27
CA ARG A 38 -8.33 -0.16 19.60
C ARG A 38 -9.23 -1.31 19.19
N SER A 39 -8.68 -2.32 18.49
CA SER A 39 -9.38 -3.58 18.21
C SER A 39 -9.33 -4.53 19.43
N LYS A 40 -10.12 -5.61 19.41
CA LYS A 40 -10.14 -6.60 20.50
C LYS A 40 -8.77 -7.28 20.70
N SER A 41 -8.08 -7.56 19.60
CA SER A 41 -6.77 -8.25 19.58
C SER A 41 -5.59 -7.35 19.95
N GLY A 42 -5.81 -6.03 20.08
CA GLY A 42 -4.75 -5.05 20.36
C GLY A 42 -4.25 -4.29 19.13
N GLY A 43 -4.72 -4.64 17.94
CA GLY A 43 -4.53 -3.85 16.73
C GLY A 43 -5.44 -2.61 16.69
N ALA A 44 -5.64 -2.02 15.53
CA ALA A 44 -6.43 -0.81 15.38
C ALA A 44 -7.50 -0.92 14.29
N HIS A 45 -8.65 -0.30 14.54
CA HIS A 45 -9.61 0.08 13.52
C HIS A 45 -9.56 1.60 13.36
N LEU A 46 -9.33 2.08 12.15
CA LEU A 46 -9.35 3.51 11.84
C LEU A 46 -10.59 3.82 11.03
N TYR A 47 -11.52 4.55 11.62
CA TYR A 47 -12.80 4.86 10.99
C TYR A 47 -12.77 6.21 10.29
N LEU A 48 -13.22 6.24 9.04
CA LEU A 48 -13.55 7.44 8.28
C LEU A 48 -15.06 7.62 8.29
N PHE A 49 -15.56 8.73 8.81
CA PHE A 49 -16.98 9.06 8.86
C PHE A 49 -17.34 10.16 7.86
N MET A 50 -18.40 9.91 7.07
CA MET A 50 -18.87 10.84 6.06
C MET A 50 -20.06 11.66 6.57
N LYS A 51 -20.20 12.90 6.09
CA LYS A 51 -21.37 13.74 6.33
C LYS A 51 -22.60 13.20 5.61
N GLU A 52 -22.41 12.72 4.39
CA GLU A 52 -23.46 12.21 3.50
C GLU A 52 -23.22 10.73 3.13
N TRP A 53 -24.18 10.14 2.44
CA TRP A 53 -24.04 8.81 1.86
C TRP A 53 -23.21 8.89 0.58
N GLU A 54 -22.03 8.28 0.58
CA GLU A 54 -21.09 8.30 -0.53
C GLU A 54 -20.91 6.91 -1.14
N GLN A 55 -20.46 6.82 -2.39
CA GLN A 55 -20.22 5.55 -3.04
C GLN A 55 -19.14 4.74 -2.29
N ALA A 56 -19.39 3.45 -2.11
CA ALA A 56 -18.47 2.55 -1.41
C ALA A 56 -17.08 2.51 -2.08
N ALA A 57 -17.04 2.59 -3.41
CA ALA A 57 -15.81 2.66 -4.19
C ALA A 57 -14.96 3.87 -3.81
N ASP A 58 -15.56 5.08 -3.77
CA ASP A 58 -14.83 6.31 -3.45
C ASP A 58 -14.23 6.25 -2.04
N ILE A 59 -15.02 5.79 -1.05
CA ILE A 59 -14.56 5.64 0.33
C ILE A 59 -13.41 4.63 0.43
N ARG A 60 -13.48 3.51 -0.29
CA ARG A 60 -12.40 2.53 -0.35
C ARG A 60 -11.11 3.10 -0.94
N ASP A 61 -11.23 3.87 -2.01
CA ASP A 61 -10.08 4.49 -2.67
C ASP A 61 -9.36 5.45 -1.71
N TYR A 62 -10.11 6.35 -1.05
CA TYR A 62 -9.52 7.26 -0.06
C TYR A 62 -8.89 6.52 1.14
N LEU A 63 -9.55 5.51 1.67
CA LEU A 63 -9.01 4.72 2.77
C LEU A 63 -7.75 3.95 2.34
N THR A 64 -7.72 3.43 1.12
CA THR A 64 -6.53 2.77 0.58
C THR A 64 -5.37 3.76 0.47
N GLU A 65 -5.60 4.97 -0.06
CA GLU A 65 -4.59 6.02 -0.10
C GLU A 65 -4.09 6.37 1.32
N MET A 66 -5.00 6.53 2.29
CA MET A 66 -4.64 6.82 3.68
C MET A 66 -3.83 5.69 4.32
N SER A 67 -4.21 4.42 4.08
CA SER A 67 -3.49 3.26 4.63
C SER A 67 -2.04 3.21 4.15
N ILE A 68 -1.83 3.53 2.88
CA ILE A 68 -0.49 3.60 2.28
C ILE A 68 0.30 4.75 2.92
N ALA A 69 -0.32 5.94 3.04
CA ALA A 69 0.31 7.12 3.59
C ALA A 69 0.80 6.90 5.04
N ILE A 70 0.01 6.22 5.87
CA ILE A 70 0.41 5.91 7.26
C ILE A 70 1.32 4.67 7.39
N GLY A 71 1.64 3.99 6.27
CA GLY A 71 2.55 2.83 6.25
C GLY A 71 1.89 1.48 6.57
N TYR A 72 0.57 1.35 6.36
CA TYR A 72 -0.20 0.11 6.61
C TYR A 72 -0.95 -0.38 5.36
N SER A 73 -0.33 -0.30 4.20
CA SER A 73 -0.91 -0.66 2.89
C SER A 73 -1.44 -2.10 2.77
N GLY A 74 -1.05 -2.98 3.67
CA GLY A 74 -1.50 -4.38 3.69
C GLY A 74 -2.70 -4.65 4.59
N CYS A 75 -3.27 -3.63 5.25
CA CYS A 75 -4.43 -3.79 6.11
C CYS A 75 -5.72 -4.02 5.31
N GLU A 76 -6.74 -4.59 5.97
CA GLU A 76 -8.04 -4.74 5.36
C GLU A 76 -8.78 -3.40 5.28
N VAL A 77 -9.42 -3.12 4.14
CA VAL A 77 -10.21 -1.92 3.91
C VAL A 77 -11.70 -2.27 3.84
N PHE A 78 -12.53 -1.57 4.63
CA PHE A 78 -13.97 -1.70 4.65
C PHE A 78 -14.65 -0.43 4.12
N PRO A 79 -15.68 -0.57 3.26
CA PRO A 79 -16.28 -1.81 2.76
C PRO A 79 -15.29 -2.62 1.91
N LYS A 80 -15.37 -3.98 1.98
CA LYS A 80 -14.50 -4.87 1.16
C LYS A 80 -14.95 -4.94 -0.31
N GLN A 81 -16.19 -4.59 -0.58
CA GLN A 81 -16.80 -4.62 -1.91
C GLN A 81 -17.28 -3.23 -2.31
N ASP A 82 -17.12 -2.90 -3.58
CA ASP A 82 -17.62 -1.64 -4.16
C ASP A 82 -19.11 -1.73 -4.45
N THR A 83 -19.59 -2.94 -4.74
CA THR A 83 -20.98 -3.21 -5.10
C THR A 83 -21.52 -4.45 -4.41
N ILE A 84 -22.79 -4.40 -4.05
CA ILE A 84 -23.61 -5.54 -3.62
C ILE A 84 -24.83 -5.65 -4.53
N ILE A 85 -25.34 -6.84 -4.75
CA ILE A 85 -26.57 -7.09 -5.49
C ILE A 85 -27.63 -7.47 -4.48
N ALA A 86 -28.37 -6.49 -3.98
CA ALA A 86 -29.38 -6.67 -2.93
C ALA A 86 -30.46 -7.69 -3.31
N GLU A 87 -30.84 -7.74 -4.60
CA GLU A 87 -31.83 -8.70 -5.13
C GLU A 87 -31.39 -10.17 -5.00
N ARG A 88 -30.09 -10.42 -4.89
CA ARG A 88 -29.52 -11.76 -4.63
C ARG A 88 -29.43 -12.08 -3.14
N GLY A 89 -29.78 -11.14 -2.27
CA GLY A 89 -29.58 -11.25 -0.82
C GLY A 89 -28.13 -11.01 -0.40
N ASP A 90 -27.32 -10.37 -1.25
CA ASP A 90 -25.96 -10.02 -0.89
C ASP A 90 -25.97 -9.04 0.28
N VAL A 91 -25.12 -9.31 1.26
CA VAL A 91 -24.84 -8.41 2.39
C VAL A 91 -23.37 -8.02 2.33
N GLY A 92 -23.07 -6.76 2.66
CA GLY A 92 -21.69 -6.31 2.77
C GLY A 92 -20.94 -7.00 3.90
N ASN A 93 -19.63 -6.90 3.90
CA ASN A 93 -18.81 -7.31 5.04
C ASN A 93 -19.04 -6.35 6.21
N PHE A 94 -19.04 -6.89 7.41
CA PHE A 94 -19.16 -6.10 8.64
C PHE A 94 -17.81 -5.95 9.33
N ILE A 95 -17.65 -4.85 10.06
CA ILE A 95 -16.54 -4.60 10.97
C ILE A 95 -17.12 -4.38 12.38
N ASN A 96 -16.41 -4.86 13.39
CA ASN A 96 -16.85 -4.70 14.77
C ASN A 96 -16.70 -3.25 15.24
N MET A 97 -17.81 -2.62 15.57
CA MET A 97 -17.80 -1.25 16.12
C MET A 97 -17.14 -1.19 17.51
N PRO A 98 -16.53 -0.05 17.87
CA PRO A 98 -16.05 0.18 19.22
C PRO A 98 -17.21 0.20 20.25
N TYR A 99 -16.88 0.09 21.53
CA TYR A 99 -17.82 0.11 22.67
C TYR A 99 -18.90 -0.98 22.64
N PHE A 100 -18.71 -2.02 21.85
CA PHE A 100 -19.55 -3.21 21.96
C PHE A 100 -19.33 -3.86 23.33
N ASN A 101 -20.42 -4.09 24.09
CA ASN A 101 -20.40 -4.55 25.47
C ASN A 101 -19.79 -3.49 26.42
N ALA A 102 -20.47 -2.36 26.55
CA ALA A 102 -19.99 -1.13 27.17
C ALA A 102 -19.57 -1.23 28.67
N GLU A 103 -19.94 -2.31 29.38
CA GLU A 103 -19.57 -2.50 30.79
C GLU A 103 -18.06 -2.76 30.96
N LEU A 104 -17.38 -3.39 29.95
CA LEU A 104 -15.93 -3.62 29.93
C LEU A 104 -15.41 -3.57 28.49
N PRO A 105 -15.39 -2.40 27.86
CA PRO A 105 -15.06 -2.30 26.45
C PRO A 105 -13.58 -2.66 26.22
N GLN A 106 -13.36 -3.74 25.45
CA GLN A 106 -12.02 -4.08 24.93
C GLN A 106 -11.70 -3.28 23.66
N ARG A 107 -12.74 -2.66 23.06
CA ARG A 107 -12.67 -1.81 21.86
C ARG A 107 -13.12 -0.43 22.26
N TYR A 108 -12.21 0.52 22.18
CA TYR A 108 -12.45 1.92 22.54
C TYR A 108 -11.64 2.84 21.61
N ALA A 109 -12.06 4.09 21.51
CA ALA A 109 -11.35 5.10 20.75
C ALA A 109 -10.25 5.77 21.57
N PHE A 110 -9.27 6.32 20.89
CA PHE A 110 -8.21 7.13 21.48
C PHE A 110 -8.42 8.60 21.18
N ASN A 111 -8.15 9.43 22.18
CA ASN A 111 -8.09 10.89 22.02
C ASN A 111 -6.77 11.32 21.36
N GLU A 112 -6.57 12.63 21.19
CA GLU A 112 -5.36 13.20 20.59
C GLU A 112 -4.08 12.84 21.34
N LYS A 113 -4.16 12.51 22.63
CA LYS A 113 -3.02 12.09 23.48
C LYS A 113 -2.84 10.58 23.52
N CYS A 114 -3.57 9.84 22.69
CA CYS A 114 -3.62 8.38 22.70
C CYS A 114 -4.11 7.78 24.03
N GLU A 115 -4.99 8.48 24.74
CA GLU A 115 -5.67 8.00 25.93
C GLU A 115 -7.05 7.45 25.53
N ALA A 116 -7.56 6.45 26.26
CA ALA A 116 -8.88 5.88 25.99
C ALA A 116 -9.99 6.91 26.23
N MET A 117 -10.90 7.03 25.28
CA MET A 117 -12.10 7.86 25.41
C MET A 117 -13.24 7.07 26.05
N GLU A 118 -14.15 7.77 26.73
CA GLU A 118 -15.47 7.25 27.08
C GLU A 118 -16.40 7.31 25.87
N LEU A 119 -17.55 6.60 25.92
CA LEU A 119 -18.49 6.52 24.80
C LEU A 119 -18.99 7.90 24.33
N ASP A 120 -19.34 8.77 25.25
CA ASP A 120 -19.85 10.11 24.91
C ASP A 120 -18.77 10.96 24.21
N GLU A 121 -17.53 10.89 24.69
CA GLU A 121 -16.39 11.56 24.05
C GLU A 121 -16.12 11.02 22.63
N PHE A 122 -16.26 9.70 22.44
CA PHE A 122 -16.16 9.08 21.12
C PHE A 122 -17.25 9.57 20.16
N LEU A 123 -18.51 9.66 20.63
CA LEU A 123 -19.60 10.16 19.79
C LEU A 123 -19.36 11.61 19.36
N ASP A 124 -18.91 12.46 20.29
CA ASP A 124 -18.49 13.83 19.99
C ASP A 124 -17.33 13.90 19.02
N ALA A 125 -16.34 13.00 19.14
CA ALA A 125 -15.21 12.92 18.23
C ALA A 125 -15.63 12.47 16.84
N VAL A 126 -16.56 11.51 16.71
CA VAL A 126 -17.15 11.08 15.44
C VAL A 126 -17.84 12.24 14.73
N ASP A 127 -18.67 13.00 15.43
CA ASP A 127 -19.38 14.14 14.82
C ASP A 127 -18.43 15.24 14.33
N LYS A 128 -17.34 15.50 15.06
CA LYS A 128 -16.28 16.43 14.64
C LYS A 128 -15.45 15.93 13.47
N ALA A 129 -15.24 14.62 13.39
CA ALA A 129 -14.43 13.98 12.36
C ALA A 129 -15.16 13.76 11.03
N ARG A 130 -16.48 13.99 10.97
CA ARG A 130 -17.25 13.84 9.73
C ARG A 130 -16.75 14.77 8.63
N VAL A 131 -16.48 14.20 7.47
CA VAL A 131 -16.03 14.93 6.27
C VAL A 131 -16.97 14.71 5.10
N SER A 132 -16.98 15.64 4.17
CA SER A 132 -17.61 15.46 2.85
C SER A 132 -16.60 14.91 1.85
N LEU A 133 -17.10 14.43 0.71
CA LEU A 133 -16.22 14.01 -0.39
C LEU A 133 -15.34 15.18 -0.86
N SER A 134 -15.89 16.39 -0.91
CA SER A 134 -15.13 17.59 -1.27
C SER A 134 -14.04 17.95 -0.23
N ASP A 135 -14.26 17.66 1.05
CA ASP A 135 -13.21 17.82 2.08
C ASP A 135 -12.06 16.82 1.82
N LEU A 136 -12.38 15.57 1.47
CA LEU A 136 -11.39 14.56 1.11
C LEU A 136 -10.65 14.91 -0.19
N GLU A 137 -11.35 15.44 -1.20
CA GLU A 137 -10.73 15.92 -2.44
C GLU A 137 -9.79 17.09 -2.19
N ALA A 138 -10.15 18.01 -1.30
CA ALA A 138 -9.29 19.12 -0.90
C ALA A 138 -8.10 18.66 -0.05
N MET A 139 -8.30 17.63 0.77
CA MET A 139 -7.25 16.94 1.51
C MET A 139 -6.38 16.08 0.61
N ARG A 140 -6.83 15.74 -0.61
CA ARG A 140 -5.94 15.11 -1.58
C ARG A 140 -4.67 15.91 -1.54
N LEU A 141 -3.84 15.44 -0.65
CA LEU A 141 -2.50 15.89 -0.30
C LEU A 141 -1.94 16.44 -1.60
N SER A 142 -1.75 17.75 -1.65
CA SER A 142 -1.30 18.50 -2.83
C SER A 142 -0.55 17.57 -3.75
N LYS A 143 -1.13 17.22 -4.92
CA LYS A 143 -0.69 16.09 -5.78
C LYS A 143 0.77 15.81 -5.47
N PRO A 144 1.12 14.72 -4.79
CA PRO A 144 2.49 14.55 -4.32
C PRO A 144 3.37 14.82 -5.52
N ARG A 145 4.38 15.66 -5.35
CA ARG A 145 5.32 15.88 -6.46
C ARG A 145 5.73 14.50 -6.89
N LYS A 146 5.35 14.08 -8.09
CA LYS A 146 5.72 12.75 -8.58
C LYS A 146 7.23 12.74 -8.81
N TYR A 147 7.94 12.33 -7.80
CA TYR A 147 9.40 12.21 -7.85
C TYR A 147 9.81 10.98 -8.67
N PHE A 148 8.98 9.92 -8.64
CA PHE A 148 9.32 8.60 -9.17
C PHE A 148 8.31 8.16 -10.24
N THR A 149 8.13 8.98 -11.29
CA THR A 149 7.25 8.67 -12.42
C THR A 149 7.63 7.31 -13.02
N ASP A 150 6.63 6.43 -13.19
CA ASP A 150 6.79 5.04 -13.64
C ASP A 150 7.64 4.16 -12.70
N GLY A 151 7.97 4.64 -11.52
CA GLY A 151 8.64 3.91 -10.46
C GLY A 151 7.68 3.12 -9.57
N PRO A 152 8.21 2.39 -8.57
CA PRO A 152 7.37 1.66 -7.63
C PRO A 152 6.60 2.63 -6.74
N PRO A 153 5.26 2.42 -6.57
CA PRO A 153 4.41 3.31 -5.78
C PRO A 153 4.91 3.58 -4.35
N CYS A 154 5.56 2.59 -3.74
CA CYS A 154 6.12 2.72 -2.38
C CYS A 154 7.19 3.81 -2.26
N LEU A 155 7.97 4.10 -3.30
CA LEU A 155 8.89 5.24 -3.29
C LEU A 155 8.14 6.57 -3.27
N GLU A 156 7.08 6.73 -4.08
CA GLU A 156 6.25 7.93 -4.05
C GLU A 156 5.62 8.14 -2.67
N HIS A 157 5.05 7.08 -2.09
CA HIS A 157 4.41 7.16 -0.78
C HIS A 157 5.38 7.47 0.35
N LEU A 158 6.58 6.88 0.31
CA LEU A 158 7.62 7.12 1.30
C LEU A 158 8.05 8.60 1.35
N PHE A 159 8.08 9.26 0.21
CA PHE A 159 8.46 10.68 0.09
C PHE A 159 7.26 11.64 0.02
N ALA A 160 6.05 11.17 0.18
CA ALA A 160 4.84 12.01 0.16
C ALA A 160 4.87 13.10 1.24
N GLU A 161 5.48 12.80 2.40
CA GLU A 161 5.64 13.74 3.52
C GLU A 161 6.88 14.64 3.40
N GLY A 162 7.70 14.45 2.38
CA GLY A 162 8.94 15.22 2.16
C GLY A 162 10.21 14.42 2.41
N PRO A 163 11.33 15.10 2.70
CA PRO A 163 12.61 14.44 2.89
C PRO A 163 12.62 13.52 4.11
N ILE A 164 13.21 12.34 3.95
CA ILE A 164 13.34 11.34 5.03
C ILE A 164 14.58 11.58 5.89
N SER A 165 14.49 11.24 7.17
CA SER A 165 15.60 11.28 8.14
C SER A 165 16.07 9.89 8.57
N GLU A 166 15.17 8.90 8.54
CA GLU A 166 15.43 7.53 8.95
C GLU A 166 15.56 6.58 7.74
N PHE A 167 16.14 5.41 7.95
CA PHE A 167 16.32 4.37 6.91
C PHE A 167 16.93 4.88 5.60
N ARG A 168 17.63 6.03 5.61
CA ARG A 168 18.11 6.72 4.41
C ARG A 168 18.94 5.82 3.49
N ASN A 169 19.87 5.03 4.04
CA ASN A 169 20.71 4.15 3.23
C ASN A 169 19.89 3.11 2.45
N ASN A 170 18.98 2.38 3.14
CA ASN A 170 18.10 1.38 2.51
C ASN A 170 17.16 2.01 1.48
N THR A 171 16.64 3.20 1.79
CA THR A 171 15.77 3.93 0.85
C THR A 171 16.55 4.34 -0.39
N PHE A 172 17.72 4.95 -0.21
CA PHE A 172 18.52 5.44 -1.32
C PHE A 172 19.15 4.32 -2.15
N PHE A 173 19.32 3.12 -1.61
CA PHE A 173 19.57 1.93 -2.40
C PHE A 173 18.47 1.71 -3.47
N ASN A 174 17.20 1.83 -3.08
CA ASN A 174 16.07 1.70 -4.00
C ASN A 174 15.93 2.90 -4.95
N VAL A 175 16.26 4.11 -4.50
CA VAL A 175 16.32 5.31 -5.37
C VAL A 175 17.38 5.16 -6.44
N ALA A 176 18.59 4.64 -6.10
CA ALA A 176 19.63 4.36 -7.08
C ALA A 176 19.17 3.36 -8.15
N ARG A 177 18.46 2.30 -7.73
CA ARG A 177 17.84 1.34 -8.66
C ARG A 177 16.86 2.03 -9.62
N TYR A 178 16.00 2.90 -9.10
CA TYR A 178 15.04 3.66 -9.90
C TYR A 178 15.76 4.55 -10.92
N CYS A 179 16.73 5.35 -10.48
CA CYS A 179 17.48 6.26 -11.36
C CYS A 179 18.17 5.49 -12.50
N LYS A 180 18.80 4.36 -12.18
CA LYS A 180 19.48 3.53 -13.17
C LYS A 180 18.52 2.94 -14.21
N MET A 181 17.31 2.58 -13.82
CA MET A 181 16.28 2.10 -14.75
C MET A 181 15.73 3.20 -15.64
N LYS A 182 15.52 4.40 -15.07
CA LYS A 182 14.90 5.51 -15.77
C LYS A 182 15.85 6.22 -16.73
N SER A 183 17.07 6.45 -16.29
CA SER A 183 18.07 7.27 -17.00
C SER A 183 19.43 6.58 -16.98
N PRO A 184 19.63 5.46 -17.72
CA PRO A 184 20.85 4.64 -17.63
C PRO A 184 22.15 5.41 -17.84
N ASP A 185 22.14 6.45 -18.67
CA ASP A 185 23.33 7.21 -19.04
C ASP A 185 23.72 8.27 -18.00
N ASP A 186 22.74 8.90 -17.33
CA ASP A 186 22.93 10.04 -16.42
C ASP A 186 22.46 9.77 -14.98
N TRP A 187 22.18 8.50 -14.63
CA TRP A 187 21.53 8.13 -13.38
C TRP A 187 22.28 8.57 -12.10
N GLN A 188 23.61 8.64 -12.12
CA GLN A 188 24.37 9.06 -10.94
C GLN A 188 24.13 10.54 -10.61
N GLN A 189 24.02 11.40 -11.61
CA GLN A 189 23.73 12.81 -11.41
C GLN A 189 22.30 13.01 -10.87
N GLU A 190 21.34 12.25 -11.41
CA GLU A 190 19.96 12.27 -10.93
C GLU A 190 19.87 11.74 -9.49
N PHE A 191 20.58 10.66 -9.18
CA PHE A 191 20.66 10.06 -7.85
C PHE A 191 21.25 11.03 -6.81
N GLU A 192 22.31 11.75 -7.11
CA GLU A 192 22.83 12.82 -6.25
C GLU A 192 21.82 13.95 -6.06
N GLY A 193 21.06 14.31 -7.09
CA GLY A 193 19.99 15.27 -7.02
C GLY A 193 18.92 14.87 -6.01
N TYR A 194 18.46 13.62 -6.07
CA TYR A 194 17.51 13.08 -5.09
C TYR A 194 18.07 13.08 -3.67
N ASN A 195 19.35 12.73 -3.46
CA ASN A 195 19.95 12.78 -2.14
C ASN A 195 19.90 14.19 -1.53
N ARG A 196 20.17 15.21 -2.32
CA ARG A 196 20.14 16.60 -1.84
C ARG A 196 18.75 17.09 -1.49
N THR A 197 17.72 16.60 -2.20
CA THR A 197 16.34 17.11 -2.06
C THR A 197 15.48 16.25 -1.16
N LEU A 198 15.70 14.94 -1.09
CA LEU A 198 14.84 13.97 -0.44
C LEU A 198 15.46 13.29 0.78
N SER A 199 16.66 13.65 1.18
CA SER A 199 17.31 13.17 2.42
C SER A 199 17.60 14.32 3.37
N SER A 200 17.25 14.17 4.64
CA SER A 200 17.47 15.18 5.68
C SER A 200 18.09 14.56 6.95
N PRO A 201 19.37 14.82 7.25
CA PRO A 201 20.36 15.44 6.36
C PRO A 201 20.69 14.56 5.13
N PRO A 202 21.27 15.12 4.05
CA PRO A 202 21.74 14.33 2.93
C PRO A 202 22.73 13.24 3.35
N LEU A 203 22.72 12.09 2.65
CA LEU A 203 23.75 11.06 2.84
C LEU A 203 25.13 11.64 2.48
N PRO A 204 26.18 11.26 3.21
CA PRO A 204 27.55 11.64 2.90
C PRO A 204 27.95 11.21 1.48
N SER A 205 28.78 12.02 0.82
CA SER A 205 29.27 11.71 -0.54
C SER A 205 29.91 10.33 -0.66
N SER A 206 30.59 9.86 0.40
CA SER A 206 31.18 8.52 0.44
C SER A 206 30.13 7.40 0.35
N GLU A 207 28.98 7.57 0.99
CA GLU A 207 27.86 6.60 0.91
C GLU A 207 27.22 6.61 -0.48
N ILE A 208 26.99 7.79 -1.05
CA ILE A 208 26.46 7.94 -2.42
C ILE A 208 27.40 7.28 -3.43
N VAL A 209 28.71 7.51 -3.33
CA VAL A 209 29.70 6.86 -4.20
C VAL A 209 29.71 5.34 -4.03
N ASN A 210 29.56 4.84 -2.80
CA ASN A 210 29.50 3.40 -2.54
C ASN A 210 28.26 2.76 -3.14
N LEU A 211 27.07 3.37 -2.95
CA LEU A 211 25.82 2.91 -3.57
C LEU A 211 25.92 2.94 -5.09
N SER A 212 26.48 4.00 -5.67
CA SER A 212 26.67 4.10 -7.11
C SER A 212 27.58 2.97 -7.63
N LYS A 213 28.73 2.72 -7.01
CA LYS A 213 29.62 1.62 -7.39
C LYS A 213 28.99 0.24 -7.27
N GLN A 214 28.10 0.03 -6.28
CA GLN A 214 27.36 -1.23 -6.15
C GLN A 214 26.44 -1.42 -7.34
N HIS A 215 25.63 -0.41 -7.66
CA HIS A 215 24.68 -0.46 -8.78
C HIS A 215 25.34 -0.47 -10.16
N GLU A 216 26.59 0.04 -10.31
CA GLU A 216 27.39 -0.11 -11.54
C GLU A 216 27.79 -1.56 -11.79
N LYS A 217 28.21 -2.26 -10.73
CA LYS A 217 28.77 -3.62 -10.83
C LYS A 217 27.72 -4.70 -11.04
N LYS A 218 26.52 -4.47 -10.56
CA LYS A 218 25.47 -5.48 -10.53
C LYS A 218 24.09 -4.83 -10.69
N GLU A 219 23.18 -5.55 -11.36
CA GLU A 219 21.76 -5.21 -11.34
C GLU A 219 21.15 -5.70 -10.04
N TYR A 220 20.37 -4.83 -9.40
CA TYR A 220 19.66 -5.14 -8.18
C TYR A 220 18.15 -5.03 -8.42
N LEU A 221 17.39 -5.80 -7.65
CA LEU A 221 15.94 -5.65 -7.54
C LEU A 221 15.62 -4.69 -6.39
N TYR A 222 14.38 -4.18 -6.35
CA TYR A 222 13.90 -3.42 -5.20
C TYR A 222 13.82 -4.28 -3.94
N THR A 223 14.20 -3.74 -2.79
CA THR A 223 14.20 -4.45 -1.50
C THR A 223 12.81 -4.44 -0.87
N CYS A 224 11.81 -4.97 -1.58
CA CYS A 224 10.39 -4.90 -1.20
C CYS A 224 10.04 -5.54 0.15
N LYS A 225 10.88 -6.46 0.66
CA LYS A 225 10.70 -7.17 1.93
C LYS A 225 11.36 -6.46 3.12
N GLU A 226 12.17 -5.44 2.85
CA GLU A 226 12.96 -4.72 3.85
C GLU A 226 12.33 -3.36 4.16
N GLU A 227 12.54 -2.88 5.38
CA GLU A 227 12.13 -1.53 5.76
C GLU A 227 13.04 -0.47 5.13
N PRO A 228 12.49 0.67 4.74
CA PRO A 228 11.10 1.09 4.89
C PRO A 228 10.17 0.66 3.75
N MET A 229 10.69 0.07 2.67
CA MET A 229 9.91 -0.26 1.46
C MET A 229 8.74 -1.19 1.76
N ARG A 230 8.90 -2.11 2.72
CA ARG A 230 7.86 -3.05 3.13
C ARG A 230 6.61 -2.35 3.65
N SER A 231 6.78 -1.37 4.54
CA SER A 231 5.67 -0.64 5.17
C SER A 231 4.86 0.21 4.19
N TYR A 232 5.48 0.67 3.09
CA TYR A 232 4.81 1.50 2.08
C TYR A 232 4.39 0.71 0.83
N CYS A 233 4.55 -0.62 0.83
CA CYS A 233 4.30 -1.45 -0.34
C CYS A 233 2.82 -1.77 -0.52
N ASP A 234 2.24 -1.40 -1.66
CA ASP A 234 0.93 -1.85 -2.10
C ASP A 234 1.06 -2.90 -3.21
N PRO A 235 0.84 -4.19 -2.88
CA PRO A 235 0.92 -5.27 -3.87
C PRO A 235 -0.18 -5.20 -4.94
N ALA A 236 -1.29 -4.51 -4.66
CA ALA A 236 -2.43 -4.45 -5.58
C ALA A 236 -2.14 -3.57 -6.80
N ILE A 237 -1.43 -2.46 -6.58
CA ILE A 237 -1.10 -1.49 -7.63
C ILE A 237 0.34 -1.58 -8.12
N CYS A 238 1.24 -2.21 -7.35
CA CYS A 238 2.66 -2.30 -7.70
C CYS A 238 2.91 -3.33 -8.80
N ALA A 239 3.19 -2.86 -10.03
CA ALA A 239 3.53 -3.72 -11.15
C ALA A 239 4.77 -4.59 -10.86
N THR A 240 5.76 -4.04 -10.17
CA THR A 240 6.99 -4.76 -9.78
C THR A 240 6.67 -5.98 -8.93
N ARG A 241 5.82 -5.84 -7.92
CA ARG A 241 5.46 -6.94 -7.02
C ARG A 241 4.44 -7.90 -7.62
N LYS A 242 3.51 -7.41 -8.44
CA LYS A 242 2.56 -8.25 -9.20
C LYS A 242 3.27 -9.25 -10.11
N HIS A 243 4.44 -8.89 -10.61
CA HIS A 243 5.23 -9.72 -11.50
C HIS A 243 6.33 -10.51 -10.78
N GLY A 244 6.24 -10.64 -9.45
CA GLY A 244 7.20 -11.41 -8.66
C GLY A 244 8.58 -10.77 -8.50
N ILE A 245 8.78 -9.58 -8.98
CA ILE A 245 10.05 -8.84 -8.87
C ILE A 245 10.29 -8.49 -7.40
N GLY A 246 11.39 -8.97 -6.80
CA GLY A 246 11.75 -8.71 -5.40
C GLY A 246 11.48 -9.86 -4.43
N SER A 247 10.94 -11.00 -4.89
CA SER A 247 10.97 -12.27 -4.16
C SER A 247 11.92 -13.25 -4.86
N ASP A 248 12.78 -13.87 -4.17
CA ASP A 248 13.59 -15.07 -4.35
C ASP A 248 14.01 -15.58 -5.76
N GLY A 249 14.06 -14.76 -6.81
CA GLY A 249 14.53 -15.23 -8.10
C GLY A 249 14.10 -14.37 -9.28
N PRO A 250 14.46 -14.73 -10.51
CA PRO A 250 14.04 -14.04 -11.71
C PRO A 250 12.51 -13.99 -11.76
N ASP A 251 11.98 -12.93 -12.29
CA ASP A 251 10.58 -12.56 -12.43
C ASP A 251 9.67 -13.79 -12.70
N SER A 252 9.21 -14.44 -11.62
CA SER A 252 8.39 -15.64 -11.74
C SER A 252 7.21 -15.61 -10.76
N VAL A 253 6.07 -16.09 -11.25
CA VAL A 253 4.86 -16.33 -10.44
C VAL A 253 4.54 -17.81 -10.49
N SER A 254 4.48 -18.46 -9.34
CA SER A 254 4.08 -19.88 -9.25
C SER A 254 2.62 -19.99 -8.84
N VAL A 255 1.82 -20.65 -9.69
CA VAL A 255 0.41 -20.93 -9.44
C VAL A 255 0.16 -22.41 -9.72
N GLY A 256 -0.24 -23.17 -8.71
CA GLY A 256 -0.62 -24.59 -8.88
C GLY A 256 0.50 -25.50 -9.43
N GLY A 257 1.76 -25.22 -9.10
CA GLY A 257 2.93 -25.99 -9.58
C GLY A 257 3.47 -25.54 -10.94
N LEU A 258 2.92 -24.47 -11.51
CA LEU A 258 3.41 -23.83 -12.73
C LEU A 258 4.16 -22.54 -12.37
N THR A 259 5.32 -22.34 -12.97
CA THR A 259 6.11 -21.12 -12.79
C THR A 259 6.11 -20.32 -14.08
N ILE A 260 5.59 -19.09 -14.03
CA ILE A 260 5.58 -18.15 -15.15
C ILE A 260 6.75 -17.20 -14.93
N MET A 261 7.68 -17.15 -15.88
CA MET A 261 8.83 -16.25 -15.84
C MET A 261 8.67 -15.10 -16.83
N LEU A 262 8.97 -13.89 -16.37
CA LEU A 262 9.09 -12.70 -17.21
C LEU A 262 10.53 -12.58 -17.70
N SER A 263 10.72 -12.52 -19.02
CA SER A 263 11.99 -12.12 -19.60
C SER A 263 11.79 -10.92 -20.51
N GLU A 264 12.74 -10.02 -20.54
CA GLU A 264 12.71 -8.90 -21.47
C GLU A 264 13.01 -9.37 -22.92
N PRO A 265 12.33 -8.80 -23.94
CA PRO A 265 11.27 -7.80 -23.87
C PRO A 265 9.87 -8.44 -23.86
N ARG A 266 9.20 -8.48 -22.71
CA ARG A 266 7.79 -8.93 -22.52
C ARG A 266 7.44 -10.32 -23.08
N LEU A 267 8.36 -11.26 -23.03
CA LEU A 267 8.12 -12.65 -23.32
C LEU A 267 7.78 -13.38 -22.04
N PHE A 268 6.65 -14.05 -22.03
CA PHE A 268 6.21 -14.85 -20.89
C PHE A 268 6.53 -16.31 -21.18
N PHE A 269 7.16 -16.97 -20.23
CA PHE A 269 7.46 -18.40 -20.33
C PHE A 269 6.82 -19.13 -19.15
N MET A 270 6.26 -20.27 -19.44
CA MET A 270 5.78 -21.22 -18.45
C MET A 270 6.76 -22.38 -18.39
N ASP A 271 7.20 -22.74 -17.18
CA ASP A 271 8.02 -23.94 -16.95
C ASP A 271 7.10 -25.05 -16.43
N VAL A 272 7.03 -26.13 -17.19
CA VAL A 272 6.23 -27.33 -16.86
C VAL A 272 7.14 -28.53 -16.95
N ASP A 273 7.45 -29.13 -15.80
CA ASP A 273 8.25 -30.35 -15.69
C ASP A 273 9.62 -30.28 -16.43
N GLY A 274 10.21 -29.09 -16.50
CA GLY A 274 11.50 -28.84 -17.15
C GLY A 274 11.43 -28.35 -18.60
N ASP A 275 10.24 -28.30 -19.19
CA ASP A 275 10.01 -27.75 -20.53
C ASP A 275 9.57 -26.28 -20.43
N ARG A 276 10.28 -25.40 -21.14
CA ARG A 276 10.01 -23.97 -21.20
C ARG A 276 9.13 -23.61 -22.39
N ILE A 277 7.91 -23.13 -22.11
CA ILE A 277 6.91 -22.80 -23.11
C ILE A 277 6.67 -21.30 -23.12
N GLN A 278 6.73 -20.70 -24.31
CA GLN A 278 6.39 -19.29 -24.49
C GLN A 278 4.88 -19.10 -24.56
N LEU A 279 4.37 -18.17 -23.73
CA LEU A 279 2.97 -17.76 -23.73
C LEU A 279 2.79 -16.42 -24.43
N SER A 280 1.69 -16.27 -25.18
CA SER A 280 1.29 -14.97 -25.72
C SER A 280 0.59 -14.12 -24.65
N THR A 281 0.61 -12.79 -24.83
CA THR A 281 -0.13 -11.87 -23.97
C THR A 281 -1.63 -12.19 -23.91
N GLU A 282 -2.20 -12.65 -25.03
CA GLU A 282 -3.60 -13.03 -25.12
C GLU A 282 -3.90 -14.30 -24.30
N GLN A 283 -3.00 -15.30 -24.31
CA GLN A 283 -3.12 -16.51 -23.48
C GLN A 283 -3.06 -16.18 -21.98
N LEU A 284 -2.28 -15.18 -21.58
CA LEU A 284 -2.19 -14.75 -20.19
C LEU A 284 -3.40 -13.96 -19.73
N GLN A 285 -4.00 -13.16 -20.59
CA GLN A 285 -5.17 -12.33 -20.28
C GLN A 285 -6.47 -13.13 -20.29
N ASN A 286 -6.53 -14.22 -21.01
CA ASN A 286 -7.70 -15.07 -21.13
C ASN A 286 -7.54 -16.35 -20.31
N GLN A 287 -8.26 -16.42 -19.19
CA GLN A 287 -8.20 -17.57 -18.26
C GLN A 287 -8.46 -18.91 -18.94
N THR A 288 -9.36 -18.97 -19.94
CA THR A 288 -9.69 -20.19 -20.66
C THR A 288 -8.57 -20.60 -21.60
N LEU A 289 -7.93 -19.65 -22.30
CA LEU A 289 -6.79 -19.93 -23.17
C LEU A 289 -5.57 -20.34 -22.37
N PHE A 290 -5.36 -19.73 -21.21
CA PHE A 290 -4.31 -20.10 -20.27
C PHE A 290 -4.52 -21.53 -19.73
N GLN A 291 -5.74 -21.88 -19.30
CA GLN A 291 -6.07 -23.23 -18.85
C GLN A 291 -5.89 -24.27 -19.95
N ARG A 292 -6.27 -23.96 -21.21
CA ARG A 292 -6.01 -24.85 -22.35
C ARG A 292 -4.53 -25.03 -22.60
N ALA A 293 -3.73 -23.97 -22.62
CA ALA A 293 -2.29 -24.06 -22.77
C ALA A 293 -1.64 -24.94 -21.70
N CYS A 294 -2.15 -24.90 -20.47
CA CYS A 294 -1.72 -25.76 -19.37
C CYS A 294 -2.16 -27.23 -19.52
N MET A 295 -3.33 -27.49 -20.16
CA MET A 295 -3.87 -28.85 -20.37
C MET A 295 -3.27 -29.54 -21.58
N ASP A 296 -3.06 -28.82 -22.68
CA ASP A 296 -2.48 -29.35 -23.91
C ASP A 296 -1.04 -29.85 -23.75
N GLN A 297 -0.40 -29.47 -22.65
CA GLN A 297 0.96 -29.86 -22.31
C GLN A 297 1.05 -31.04 -21.33
N LYS A 298 -0.07 -31.43 -20.72
CA LYS A 298 -0.15 -32.60 -19.79
C LYS A 298 -0.52 -33.91 -20.56
N ASN A 299 -0.78 -33.84 -21.87
CA ASN A 299 -1.03 -34.94 -22.75
C ASN A 299 0.14 -35.12 -23.75
#